data_542778128e6fee1c6701baf4ac963f83
#
_entry.id   542778128e6fee1c6701baf4ac963f83
#
_cell.length_a   1.000
_cell.length_b   1.000
_cell.length_c   1.000
_cell.angle_alpha   90.00
_cell.angle_beta   90.00
_cell.angle_gamma   90.00
#
_symmetry.space_group_name_H-M   'P 1'
#
loop_
_entity.id
_entity.type
_entity.pdbx_description
1 polymer ?
#
loop_
_entity_poly.entity_id
_entity_poly.type
_entity_poly.pdbx_seq_one_letter_code
_entity_poly.pdbx_strand_id
1 'polypeptide(L)'
;MTPHSSHSPHPPNLPHSPLRVEPATERDVPVILDMIRGLAEYEKLSSAVTTTEPQLREVLFGSRPAAEVLLGYVDATPVAFAVFFHNFSTFLGKRGLYLEDLFVLPEWRGHGFGRQLLTRLARIAVERGCGRFEWSVLDWNEPAIGFYKKLGAQPMDEWTVFRMTGDALKNLAASALPLS
;
A
#
# COMPACT_ATOMS: atom_id res chain seq x y z
N MET A 1 -31.71 36.98 17.07
CA MET A 1 -30.98 36.63 15.83
C MET A 1 -30.16 35.40 16.13
N THR A 2 -30.63 34.24 15.74
CA THR A 2 -29.98 32.93 15.94
C THR A 2 -29.21 32.57 14.66
N PRO A 3 -27.94 32.13 14.70
CA PRO A 3 -27.23 31.71 13.49
C PRO A 3 -27.69 30.31 13.07
N HIS A 4 -28.15 30.20 11.84
CA HIS A 4 -28.47 28.97 11.18
C HIS A 4 -27.17 28.15 10.95
N SER A 5 -27.08 27.02 11.64
CA SER A 5 -26.08 25.99 11.36
C SER A 5 -26.47 25.29 10.05
N SER A 6 -25.67 25.52 9.01
CA SER A 6 -25.80 24.80 7.73
C SER A 6 -25.19 23.40 7.88
N HIS A 7 -26.03 22.43 8.19
CA HIS A 7 -25.67 21.01 7.99
C HIS A 7 -25.69 20.74 6.49
N SER A 8 -24.51 20.51 5.92
CA SER A 8 -24.39 19.91 4.58
C SER A 8 -24.96 18.49 4.65
N PRO A 9 -25.91 18.14 3.79
CA PRO A 9 -26.43 16.77 3.78
C PRO A 9 -25.35 15.81 3.32
N HIS A 10 -25.09 14.77 4.11
CA HIS A 10 -24.38 13.59 3.64
C HIS A 10 -25.12 13.04 2.42
N PRO A 11 -24.40 12.67 1.33
CA PRO A 11 -25.06 12.05 0.20
C PRO A 11 -25.75 10.75 0.67
N PRO A 12 -26.92 10.43 0.11
CA PRO A 12 -27.65 9.23 0.50
C PRO A 12 -26.78 7.99 0.28
N ASN A 13 -26.83 7.08 1.24
CA ASN A 13 -26.15 5.79 1.22
C ASN A 13 -26.77 4.91 0.11
N LEU A 14 -26.41 5.19 -1.15
CA LEU A 14 -26.79 4.34 -2.29
C LEU A 14 -26.07 3.01 -2.12
N PRO A 15 -26.73 1.87 -2.41
CA PRO A 15 -26.04 0.59 -2.44
C PRO A 15 -24.94 0.67 -3.50
N HIS A 16 -23.70 0.85 -3.06
CA HIS A 16 -22.56 0.87 -3.97
C HIS A 16 -22.41 -0.51 -4.58
N SER A 17 -22.14 -0.55 -5.88
CA SER A 17 -21.71 -1.77 -6.56
C SER A 17 -20.55 -2.41 -5.77
N PRO A 18 -20.49 -3.75 -5.72
CA PRO A 18 -19.41 -4.43 -5.01
C PRO A 18 -18.04 -4.01 -5.54
N LEU A 19 -17.05 -3.89 -4.65
CA LEU A 19 -15.69 -3.63 -5.06
C LEU A 19 -15.17 -4.79 -5.92
N ARG A 20 -14.75 -4.50 -7.14
CA ARG A 20 -14.06 -5.42 -8.02
C ARG A 20 -12.56 -5.21 -7.87
N VAL A 21 -11.83 -6.25 -7.48
CA VAL A 21 -10.37 -6.18 -7.25
C VAL A 21 -9.65 -6.97 -8.34
N GLU A 22 -8.80 -6.28 -9.08
CA GLU A 22 -8.08 -6.83 -10.23
C GLU A 22 -6.58 -6.52 -10.16
N PRO A 23 -5.71 -7.38 -10.73
CA PRO A 23 -4.32 -7.01 -10.99
C PRO A 23 -4.26 -5.81 -11.93
N ALA A 24 -3.40 -4.85 -11.60
CA ALA A 24 -3.14 -3.73 -12.48
C ALA A 24 -2.36 -4.17 -13.72
N THR A 25 -2.51 -3.40 -14.78
CA THR A 25 -1.79 -3.53 -16.04
C THR A 25 -0.93 -2.29 -16.31
N GLU A 26 -0.07 -2.37 -17.29
CA GLU A 26 0.77 -1.23 -17.71
C GLU A 26 -0.05 0.03 -18.06
N ARG A 27 -1.30 -0.15 -18.50
CA ARG A 27 -2.22 0.96 -18.84
C ARG A 27 -2.69 1.73 -17.62
N ASP A 28 -2.61 1.11 -16.44
CA ASP A 28 -3.06 1.67 -15.18
C ASP A 28 -1.99 2.51 -14.48
N VAL A 29 -0.79 2.66 -15.08
CA VAL A 29 0.31 3.43 -14.47
C VAL A 29 -0.09 4.85 -14.06
N PRO A 30 -0.85 5.64 -14.85
CA PRO A 30 -1.32 6.95 -14.41
C PRO A 30 -2.19 6.87 -13.15
N VAL A 31 -3.10 5.90 -13.09
CA VAL A 31 -3.98 5.68 -11.93
C VAL A 31 -3.16 5.29 -10.70
N ILE A 32 -2.17 4.40 -10.86
CA ILE A 32 -1.27 4.00 -9.77
C ILE A 32 -0.53 5.22 -9.22
N LEU A 33 0.01 6.08 -10.10
CA LEU A 33 0.71 7.29 -9.66
C LEU A 33 -0.20 8.25 -8.90
N ASP A 34 -1.44 8.40 -9.32
CA ASP A 34 -2.41 9.25 -8.63
C ASP A 34 -2.79 8.68 -7.25
N MET A 35 -2.93 7.36 -7.13
CA MET A 35 -3.15 6.68 -5.85
C MET A 35 -1.96 6.85 -4.89
N ILE A 36 -0.72 6.75 -5.40
CA ILE A 36 0.51 7.01 -4.62
C ILE A 36 0.52 8.45 -4.10
N ARG A 37 0.18 9.42 -4.95
CA ARG A 37 0.09 10.84 -4.54
C ARG A 37 -0.97 11.07 -3.48
N GLY A 38 -2.15 10.45 -3.63
CA GLY A 38 -3.23 10.52 -2.65
C GLY A 38 -2.84 9.90 -1.29
N LEU A 39 -2.12 8.78 -1.30
CA LEU A 39 -1.57 8.19 -0.09
C LEU A 39 -0.55 9.12 0.57
N ALA A 40 0.39 9.65 -0.21
CA ALA A 40 1.43 10.57 0.30
C ALA A 40 0.83 11.86 0.88
N GLU A 41 -0.25 12.37 0.30
CA GLU A 41 -0.99 13.50 0.87
C GLU A 41 -1.62 13.14 2.22
N TYR A 42 -2.26 11.98 2.30
CA TYR A 42 -2.84 11.49 3.55
C TYR A 42 -1.77 11.33 4.64
N GLU A 43 -0.60 10.83 4.29
CA GLU A 43 0.53 10.62 5.21
C GLU A 43 1.37 11.89 5.46
N LYS A 44 1.03 13.03 4.83
CA LYS A 44 1.77 14.30 4.90
C LYS A 44 3.21 14.19 4.38
N LEU A 45 3.41 13.34 3.38
CA LEU A 45 4.70 13.02 2.74
C LEU A 45 4.71 13.38 1.24
N SER A 46 3.85 14.30 0.78
CA SER A 46 3.73 14.66 -0.64
C SER A 46 5.06 15.08 -1.28
N SER A 47 5.93 15.74 -0.53
CA SER A 47 7.27 16.14 -1.01
C SER A 47 8.25 14.97 -1.20
N ALA A 48 7.95 13.80 -0.66
CA ALA A 48 8.77 12.60 -0.82
C ALA A 48 8.49 11.85 -2.15
N VAL A 49 7.37 12.16 -2.81
CA VAL A 49 7.00 11.51 -4.08
C VAL A 49 7.82 12.11 -5.21
N THR A 50 8.83 11.37 -5.66
CA THR A 50 9.69 11.74 -6.79
C THR A 50 9.51 10.82 -7.99
N THR A 51 8.71 9.77 -7.84
CA THR A 51 8.47 8.79 -8.90
C THR A 51 7.67 9.38 -10.06
N THR A 52 7.94 8.86 -11.26
CA THR A 52 7.30 9.27 -12.50
C THR A 52 6.63 8.07 -13.17
N GLU A 53 5.70 8.31 -14.09
CA GLU A 53 5.06 7.22 -14.86
C GLU A 53 6.08 6.32 -15.60
N PRO A 54 7.11 6.85 -16.29
CA PRO A 54 8.10 5.99 -16.94
C PRO A 54 8.85 5.09 -15.95
N GLN A 55 9.19 5.60 -14.76
CA GLN A 55 9.84 4.81 -13.72
C GLN A 55 8.90 3.72 -13.18
N LEU A 56 7.63 4.05 -12.89
CA LEU A 56 6.64 3.06 -12.44
C LEU A 56 6.42 1.97 -13.50
N ARG A 57 6.35 2.35 -14.78
CA ARG A 57 6.19 1.43 -15.90
C ARG A 57 7.32 0.42 -15.93
N GLU A 58 8.57 0.88 -15.87
CA GLU A 58 9.73 0.01 -15.88
C GLU A 58 9.78 -0.90 -14.64
N VAL A 59 9.55 -0.33 -13.45
CA VAL A 59 9.70 -1.06 -12.17
C VAL A 59 8.56 -2.04 -11.90
N LEU A 60 7.34 -1.75 -12.36
CA LEU A 60 6.17 -2.60 -12.12
C LEU A 60 5.86 -3.56 -13.28
N PHE A 61 6.19 -3.18 -14.52
CA PHE A 61 5.78 -3.92 -15.72
C PHE A 61 6.95 -4.26 -16.66
N GLY A 62 8.17 -3.87 -16.32
CA GLY A 62 9.38 -4.22 -17.08
C GLY A 62 9.73 -5.71 -16.97
N SER A 63 10.92 -6.06 -17.46
CA SER A 63 11.37 -7.46 -17.53
C SER A 63 11.55 -8.16 -16.19
N ARG A 64 11.74 -7.40 -15.11
CA ARG A 64 11.90 -7.88 -13.73
C ARG A 64 11.08 -7.01 -12.78
N PRO A 65 9.77 -7.21 -12.67
CA PRO A 65 8.92 -6.41 -11.80
C PRO A 65 9.39 -6.49 -10.33
N ALA A 66 9.50 -5.33 -9.68
CA ALA A 66 9.87 -5.24 -8.26
C ALA A 66 8.69 -5.47 -7.33
N ALA A 67 7.48 -5.16 -7.79
CA ALA A 67 6.25 -5.29 -7.03
C ALA A 67 5.07 -5.59 -7.97
N GLU A 68 3.97 -6.00 -7.36
CA GLU A 68 2.67 -6.22 -8.00
C GLU A 68 1.66 -5.22 -7.45
N VAL A 69 0.67 -4.86 -8.25
CA VAL A 69 -0.37 -3.91 -7.85
C VAL A 69 -1.75 -4.52 -8.06
N LEU A 70 -2.62 -4.37 -7.06
CA LEU A 70 -4.05 -4.58 -7.19
C LEU A 70 -4.76 -3.23 -7.22
N LEU A 71 -5.73 -3.10 -8.11
CA LEU A 71 -6.65 -1.97 -8.15
C LEU A 71 -8.05 -2.42 -7.75
N GLY A 72 -8.72 -1.60 -6.96
CA GLY A 72 -10.12 -1.78 -6.58
C GLY A 72 -11.01 -0.80 -7.33
N TYR A 73 -12.02 -1.32 -8.01
CA TYR A 73 -12.97 -0.54 -8.80
C TYR A 73 -14.38 -0.63 -8.23
N VAL A 74 -15.07 0.48 -8.24
CA VAL A 74 -16.53 0.54 -8.16
C VAL A 74 -17.02 0.98 -9.53
N ASP A 75 -17.80 0.12 -10.19
CA ASP A 75 -18.12 0.24 -11.62
C ASP A 75 -16.84 0.38 -12.47
N ALA A 76 -16.63 1.50 -13.13
CA ALA A 76 -15.43 1.80 -13.91
C ALA A 76 -14.43 2.71 -13.18
N THR A 77 -14.74 3.14 -11.95
CA THR A 77 -13.95 4.12 -11.20
C THR A 77 -12.94 3.40 -10.31
N PRO A 78 -11.64 3.65 -10.44
CA PRO A 78 -10.64 3.15 -9.52
C PRO A 78 -10.75 3.92 -8.19
N VAL A 79 -10.95 3.20 -7.09
CA VAL A 79 -11.23 3.79 -5.77
C VAL A 79 -10.25 3.35 -4.69
N ALA A 80 -9.43 2.35 -4.98
CA ALA A 80 -8.47 1.80 -4.03
C ALA A 80 -7.32 1.09 -4.75
N PHE A 81 -6.17 1.00 -4.09
CA PHE A 81 -5.05 0.21 -4.59
C PHE A 81 -4.28 -0.46 -3.45
N ALA A 82 -3.50 -1.47 -3.82
CA ALA A 82 -2.52 -2.09 -2.95
C ALA A 82 -1.28 -2.46 -3.76
N VAL A 83 -0.09 -2.09 -3.25
CA VAL A 83 1.22 -2.47 -3.81
C VAL A 83 1.86 -3.49 -2.90
N PHE A 84 2.34 -4.60 -3.45
CA PHE A 84 2.93 -5.68 -2.66
C PHE A 84 4.03 -6.41 -3.41
N PHE A 85 4.90 -7.05 -2.65
CA PHE A 85 6.00 -7.86 -3.19
C PHE A 85 6.31 -9.04 -2.25
N HIS A 86 7.27 -9.88 -2.61
CA HIS A 86 7.70 -10.99 -1.77
C HIS A 86 9.01 -10.69 -1.07
N ASN A 87 9.02 -10.77 0.25
CA ASN A 87 10.23 -10.90 1.04
C ASN A 87 10.54 -12.39 1.32
N PHE A 88 11.57 -12.67 2.10
CA PHE A 88 11.97 -14.03 2.41
C PHE A 88 12.25 -14.19 3.91
N SER A 89 11.76 -15.28 4.48
CA SER A 89 12.08 -15.68 5.85
C SER A 89 13.09 -16.81 5.85
N THR A 90 14.28 -16.54 6.29
CA THR A 90 15.34 -17.57 6.45
C THR A 90 14.96 -18.62 7.49
N PHE A 91 14.26 -18.23 8.55
CA PHE A 91 13.84 -19.14 9.61
C PHE A 91 12.76 -20.11 9.17
N LEU A 92 11.85 -19.68 8.29
CA LEU A 92 10.78 -20.52 7.77
C LEU A 92 11.17 -21.23 6.47
N GLY A 93 12.24 -20.80 5.80
CA GLY A 93 12.57 -21.25 4.45
C GLY A 93 11.49 -20.93 3.42
N LYS A 94 10.69 -19.89 3.67
CA LYS A 94 9.52 -19.52 2.85
C LYS A 94 9.56 -18.06 2.47
N ARG A 95 8.95 -17.74 1.33
CA ARG A 95 8.65 -16.34 1.00
C ARG A 95 7.57 -15.80 1.95
N GLY A 96 7.63 -14.51 2.24
CA GLY A 96 6.53 -13.76 2.81
C GLY A 96 5.86 -12.90 1.73
N LEU A 97 4.65 -12.46 1.98
CA LEU A 97 4.04 -11.37 1.23
C LEU A 97 4.20 -10.09 2.04
N TYR A 98 4.77 -9.06 1.44
CA TYR A 98 4.92 -7.75 2.05
C TYR A 98 4.05 -6.73 1.31
N LEU A 99 3.13 -6.11 2.03
CA LEU A 99 2.32 -5.02 1.53
C LEU A 99 3.06 -3.71 1.76
N GLU A 100 3.43 -3.04 0.66
CA GLU A 100 4.09 -1.73 0.70
C GLU A 100 3.07 -0.64 0.98
N ASP A 101 2.03 -0.56 0.14
CA ASP A 101 1.01 0.47 0.21
C ASP A 101 -0.40 -0.12 0.18
N LEU A 102 -1.30 0.47 0.98
CA LEU A 102 -2.74 0.24 0.95
C LEU A 102 -3.47 1.57 1.06
N PHE A 103 -4.21 1.94 0.04
CA PHE A 103 -4.95 3.19 0.07
C PHE A 103 -6.36 3.02 -0.51
N VAL A 104 -7.31 3.68 0.13
CA VAL A 104 -8.68 3.85 -0.34
C VAL A 104 -8.95 5.34 -0.38
N LEU A 105 -9.45 5.84 -1.49
CA LEU A 105 -9.83 7.24 -1.65
C LEU A 105 -10.73 7.67 -0.48
N PRO A 106 -10.53 8.87 0.08
CA PRO A 106 -11.22 9.32 1.29
C PRO A 106 -12.75 9.18 1.22
N GLU A 107 -13.34 9.55 0.09
CA GLU A 107 -14.78 9.50 -0.17
C GLU A 107 -15.34 8.07 -0.25
N TRP A 108 -14.46 7.07 -0.41
CA TRP A 108 -14.80 5.65 -0.50
C TRP A 108 -14.43 4.85 0.77
N ARG A 109 -14.00 5.53 1.82
CA ARG A 109 -13.72 4.89 3.12
C ARG A 109 -15.01 4.53 3.85
N GLY A 110 -14.90 3.63 4.81
CA GLY A 110 -16.08 3.15 5.57
C GLY A 110 -16.90 2.07 4.89
N HIS A 111 -16.64 1.75 3.61
CA HIS A 111 -17.37 0.73 2.83
C HIS A 111 -16.71 -0.67 2.88
N GLY A 112 -15.69 -0.85 3.70
CA GLY A 112 -14.99 -2.14 3.86
C GLY A 112 -14.00 -2.48 2.75
N PHE A 113 -13.68 -1.55 1.85
CA PHE A 113 -12.81 -1.80 0.68
C PHE A 113 -11.38 -2.15 1.07
N GLY A 114 -10.80 -1.48 2.08
CA GLY A 114 -9.49 -1.85 2.61
C GLY A 114 -9.45 -3.29 3.13
N ARG A 115 -10.53 -3.74 3.80
CA ARG A 115 -10.64 -5.14 4.24
C ARG A 115 -10.72 -6.12 3.06
N GLN A 116 -11.44 -5.77 2.00
CA GLN A 116 -11.53 -6.61 0.81
C GLN A 116 -10.18 -6.76 0.11
N LEU A 117 -9.38 -5.67 -0.01
CA LEU A 117 -8.02 -5.72 -0.52
C LEU A 117 -7.11 -6.60 0.33
N LEU A 118 -7.10 -6.41 1.66
CA LEU A 118 -6.32 -7.26 2.57
C LEU A 118 -6.73 -8.73 2.50
N THR A 119 -8.04 -9.01 2.39
CA THR A 119 -8.53 -10.38 2.21
C THR A 119 -8.02 -10.99 0.90
N ARG A 120 -8.00 -10.21 -0.19
CA ARG A 120 -7.46 -10.67 -1.48
C ARG A 120 -5.96 -10.97 -1.38
N LEU A 121 -5.19 -10.08 -0.74
CA LEU A 121 -3.76 -10.28 -0.50
C LEU A 121 -3.48 -11.49 0.39
N ALA A 122 -4.26 -11.70 1.45
CA ALA A 122 -4.14 -12.87 2.30
C ALA A 122 -4.39 -14.17 1.53
N ARG A 123 -5.37 -14.19 0.61
CA ARG A 123 -5.59 -15.33 -0.30
C ARG A 123 -4.38 -15.57 -1.20
N ILE A 124 -3.84 -14.52 -1.82
CA ILE A 124 -2.62 -14.60 -2.63
C ILE A 124 -1.45 -15.18 -1.80
N ALA A 125 -1.29 -14.71 -0.57
CA ALA A 125 -0.24 -15.22 0.32
C ALA A 125 -0.40 -16.72 0.59
N VAL A 126 -1.61 -17.18 0.87
CA VAL A 126 -1.91 -18.61 1.09
C VAL A 126 -1.71 -19.42 -0.18
N GLU A 127 -2.25 -18.99 -1.31
CA GLU A 127 -2.14 -19.64 -2.62
C GLU A 127 -0.68 -19.80 -3.05
N ARG A 128 0.18 -18.82 -2.72
CA ARG A 128 1.61 -18.83 -3.04
C ARG A 128 2.48 -19.51 -1.97
N GLY A 129 1.89 -20.07 -0.92
CA GLY A 129 2.60 -20.77 0.16
C GLY A 129 3.47 -19.86 1.01
N CYS A 130 3.12 -18.56 1.12
CA CYS A 130 3.83 -17.62 1.97
C CYS A 130 3.74 -18.03 3.44
N GLY A 131 4.84 -17.89 4.18
CA GLY A 131 4.89 -18.19 5.60
C GLY A 131 4.36 -17.06 6.50
N ARG A 132 4.21 -15.85 5.94
CA ARG A 132 3.77 -14.65 6.65
C ARG A 132 3.22 -13.60 5.67
N PHE A 133 2.42 -12.70 6.21
CA PHE A 133 1.92 -11.52 5.52
C PHE A 133 2.18 -10.30 6.42
N GLU A 134 2.97 -9.35 5.94
CA GLU A 134 3.53 -8.24 6.73
C GLU A 134 3.32 -6.90 6.03
N TRP A 135 3.27 -5.83 6.82
CA TRP A 135 3.26 -4.44 6.37
C TRP A 135 3.75 -3.53 7.48
N SER A 136 4.04 -2.28 7.14
CA SER A 136 4.32 -1.22 8.10
C SER A 136 3.17 -0.22 8.15
N VAL A 137 3.03 0.47 9.24
CA VAL A 137 2.06 1.54 9.44
C VAL A 137 2.72 2.66 10.26
N LEU A 138 2.42 3.91 9.94
CA LEU A 138 2.93 5.04 10.71
C LEU A 138 2.36 5.03 12.13
N ASP A 139 3.20 5.23 13.13
CA ASP A 139 2.83 5.12 14.55
C ASP A 139 1.65 6.01 14.96
N TRP A 140 1.50 7.16 14.31
CA TRP A 140 0.38 8.07 14.56
C TRP A 140 -0.95 7.62 13.93
N ASN A 141 -0.95 6.62 13.04
CA ASN A 141 -2.14 6.18 12.30
C ASN A 141 -2.98 5.20 13.13
N GLU A 142 -3.44 5.66 14.29
CA GLU A 142 -4.26 4.89 15.20
C GLU A 142 -5.49 4.21 14.57
N PRO A 143 -6.22 4.86 13.63
CA PRO A 143 -7.34 4.21 12.94
C PRO A 143 -6.93 2.96 12.17
N ALA A 144 -5.79 3.01 11.46
CA ALA A 144 -5.27 1.86 10.71
C ALA A 144 -4.74 0.78 11.65
N ILE A 145 -4.01 1.15 12.71
CA ILE A 145 -3.51 0.22 13.73
C ILE A 145 -4.68 -0.55 14.36
N GLY A 146 -5.71 0.18 14.80
CA GLY A 146 -6.91 -0.43 15.36
C GLY A 146 -7.65 -1.35 14.39
N PHE A 147 -7.68 -1.01 13.11
CA PHE A 147 -8.25 -1.84 12.05
C PHE A 147 -7.45 -3.13 11.87
N TYR A 148 -6.13 -3.07 11.79
CA TYR A 148 -5.27 -4.25 11.63
C TYR A 148 -5.35 -5.20 12.83
N LYS A 149 -5.34 -4.67 14.06
CA LYS A 149 -5.54 -5.48 15.29
C LYS A 149 -6.86 -6.24 15.28
N LYS A 150 -7.96 -5.62 14.80
CA LYS A 150 -9.27 -6.29 14.65
C LYS A 150 -9.27 -7.41 13.61
N LEU A 151 -8.34 -7.40 12.67
CA LEU A 151 -8.14 -8.49 11.71
C LEU A 151 -7.24 -9.61 12.23
N GLY A 152 -6.69 -9.47 13.45
CA GLY A 152 -5.80 -10.45 14.07
C GLY A 152 -4.32 -10.23 13.79
N ALA A 153 -3.94 -9.11 13.15
CA ALA A 153 -2.54 -8.75 12.99
C ALA A 153 -1.93 -8.34 14.33
N GLN A 154 -0.69 -8.73 14.56
CA GLN A 154 0.08 -8.40 15.76
C GLN A 154 1.21 -7.44 15.41
N PRO A 155 1.43 -6.37 16.18
CA PRO A 155 2.58 -5.51 15.98
C PRO A 155 3.87 -6.26 16.34
N MET A 156 4.94 -5.93 15.61
CA MET A 156 6.27 -6.50 15.81
C MET A 156 7.16 -5.51 16.58
N ASP A 157 6.76 -5.16 17.81
CA ASP A 157 7.35 -4.07 18.60
C ASP A 157 8.81 -4.33 19.01
N GLU A 158 9.30 -5.58 18.90
CA GLU A 158 10.68 -5.95 19.22
C GLU A 158 11.68 -5.66 18.09
N TRP A 159 11.19 -5.21 16.91
CA TRP A 159 12.02 -4.98 15.74
C TRP A 159 12.11 -3.50 15.41
N THR A 160 13.33 -3.00 15.23
CA THR A 160 13.58 -1.64 14.74
C THR A 160 13.98 -1.70 13.27
N VAL A 161 13.27 -0.95 12.43
CA VAL A 161 13.60 -0.83 11.01
C VAL A 161 14.70 0.19 10.81
N PHE A 162 15.78 -0.21 10.14
CA PHE A 162 16.84 0.70 9.70
C PHE A 162 16.72 0.97 8.21
N ARG A 163 16.95 2.22 7.82
CA ARG A 163 16.95 2.66 6.42
C ARG A 163 18.21 3.45 6.13
N MET A 164 18.87 3.15 5.03
CA MET A 164 20.01 3.90 4.54
C MET A 164 19.71 4.40 3.12
N THR A 165 19.87 5.69 2.88
CA THR A 165 19.56 6.36 1.61
C THR A 165 20.61 7.40 1.26
N GLY A 166 20.55 7.95 0.05
CA GLY A 166 21.36 9.07 -0.39
C GLY A 166 22.85 8.83 -0.27
N ASP A 167 23.57 9.82 0.27
CA ASP A 167 25.04 9.76 0.35
C ASP A 167 25.56 8.74 1.39
N ALA A 168 24.80 8.45 2.44
CA ALA A 168 25.16 7.41 3.39
C ALA A 168 25.25 6.03 2.69
N LEU A 169 24.29 5.71 1.83
CA LEU A 169 24.30 4.47 1.05
C LEU A 169 25.48 4.42 0.05
N LYS A 170 25.72 5.54 -0.66
CA LYS A 170 26.84 5.65 -1.62
C LYS A 170 28.20 5.52 -0.93
N ASN A 171 28.37 6.18 0.22
CA ASN A 171 29.61 6.15 0.99
C ASN A 171 29.90 4.75 1.53
N LEU A 172 28.88 4.05 2.04
CA LEU A 172 29.03 2.67 2.46
C LEU A 172 29.44 1.75 1.29
N ALA A 173 28.80 1.93 0.13
CA ALA A 173 29.15 1.16 -1.07
C ALA A 173 30.58 1.44 -1.56
N ALA A 174 31.07 2.68 -1.45
CA ALA A 174 32.41 3.08 -1.82
C ALA A 174 33.49 2.67 -0.79
N SER A 175 33.11 2.41 0.46
CA SER A 175 34.03 1.96 1.52
C SER A 175 34.33 0.46 1.49
N ALA A 176 33.83 -0.25 0.47
CA ALA A 176 34.14 -1.66 0.31
C ALA A 176 35.67 -1.91 0.29
N LEU A 177 36.13 -2.74 1.21
CA LEU A 177 37.55 -3.18 1.28
C LEU A 177 37.94 -3.78 -0.09
N PRO A 178 39.15 -3.50 -0.60
CA PRO A 178 39.62 -4.17 -1.80
C PRO A 178 39.52 -5.67 -1.60
N LEU A 179 38.84 -6.35 -2.48
CA LEU A 179 38.80 -7.81 -2.51
C LEU A 179 40.25 -8.28 -2.70
N SER A 180 40.85 -8.83 -1.67
CA SER A 180 42.14 -9.47 -1.69
C SER A 180 42.13 -10.77 -2.47
#